data_14bf01d2f61fb5ada1ce0eccb80f8daf
#
_entry.id   14bf01d2f61fb5ada1ce0eccb80f8daf
#
_cell.length_a   1.000
_cell.length_b   1.000
_cell.length_c   1.000
_cell.angle_alpha   90.00
_cell.angle_beta   90.00
_cell.angle_gamma   90.00
#
_symmetry.space_group_name_H-M   'P 1'
#
loop_
_entity.id
_entity.type
_entity.pdbx_description
1 polymer ?
#
loop_
_entity_poly.entity_id
_entity_poly.type
_entity_poly.pdbx_seq_one_letter_code
_entity_poly.pdbx_strand_id
1 'polypeptide(L)'
;MARFDDRVVVVTGAGSGIGAATAERFGSEGAVVACLDVNEHAAEVTAGRIVGAKGRARHWHLDVTDANAVDDGVATIAAELGRPSVLANIAGIGKFARSEEQPVEEFRRILEVNLIGAFAMSRACLPHLLEAKGCIVNISSSAGIFGQPYNAAYCASKGGVSLMTRSMAVEFNTRGVRVNAVAPAGIDTPITKDFGFVEGSHPREYMKMMSPTGEMGTPAMVASLIAYLASDEASYITGTIVPIDMGVTA
;
A
#
# COMPACT_ATOMS: atom_id res chain seq x y z
N MET A 1 -23.22 -13.19 1.88
CA MET A 1 -22.83 -11.90 1.26
C MET A 1 -21.32 -11.80 1.26
N ALA A 2 -20.72 -11.30 0.18
CA ALA A 2 -19.31 -11.03 0.14
C ALA A 2 -19.00 -9.82 1.05
N ARG A 3 -17.80 -9.74 1.64
CA ARG A 3 -17.45 -8.70 2.63
C ARG A 3 -17.50 -7.27 2.09
N PHE A 4 -17.39 -7.09 0.78
CA PHE A 4 -17.30 -5.79 0.12
C PHE A 4 -18.35 -5.61 -0.99
N ASP A 5 -19.51 -6.28 -0.88
CA ASP A 5 -20.58 -6.14 -1.87
C ASP A 5 -20.88 -4.66 -2.16
N ASP A 6 -20.77 -4.28 -3.45
CA ASP A 6 -21.00 -2.95 -4.00
C ASP A 6 -20.10 -1.80 -3.42
N ARG A 7 -19.12 -2.12 -2.59
CA ARG A 7 -18.18 -1.11 -2.07
C ARG A 7 -17.14 -0.78 -3.14
N VAL A 8 -16.95 0.51 -3.38
CA VAL A 8 -15.87 1.00 -4.27
C VAL A 8 -14.56 1.02 -3.47
N VAL A 9 -13.56 0.32 -3.99
CA VAL A 9 -12.23 0.18 -3.40
C VAL A 9 -11.19 0.74 -4.37
N VAL A 10 -10.38 1.68 -3.91
CA VAL A 10 -9.27 2.27 -4.66
C VAL A 10 -7.98 1.60 -4.21
N VAL A 11 -7.20 1.07 -5.17
CA VAL A 11 -5.92 0.40 -4.92
C VAL A 11 -4.83 1.06 -5.75
N THR A 12 -3.82 1.64 -5.10
CA THR A 12 -2.62 2.18 -5.78
C THR A 12 -1.54 1.12 -5.90
N GLY A 13 -0.69 1.18 -6.94
CA GLY A 13 0.30 0.14 -7.22
C GLY A 13 -0.35 -1.19 -7.62
N ALA A 14 -1.54 -1.14 -8.22
CA ALA A 14 -2.35 -2.31 -8.54
C ALA A 14 -1.80 -3.15 -9.70
N GLY A 15 -0.76 -2.70 -10.38
CA GLY A 15 -0.17 -3.41 -11.51
C GLY A 15 0.65 -4.64 -11.14
N SER A 16 1.16 -4.74 -9.91
CA SER A 16 2.05 -5.84 -9.53
C SER A 16 2.01 -6.18 -8.03
N GLY A 17 2.66 -7.28 -7.66
CA GLY A 17 2.97 -7.66 -6.28
C GLY A 17 1.78 -7.60 -5.32
N ILE A 18 1.97 -6.91 -4.19
CA ILE A 18 0.94 -6.77 -3.15
C ILE A 18 -0.28 -6.01 -3.69
N GLY A 19 -0.09 -4.98 -4.53
CA GLY A 19 -1.19 -4.19 -5.08
C GLY A 19 -2.11 -5.01 -5.97
N ALA A 20 -1.56 -5.78 -6.91
CA ALA A 20 -2.33 -6.67 -7.76
C ALA A 20 -3.08 -7.73 -6.94
N ALA A 21 -2.40 -8.41 -6.02
CA ALA A 21 -3.03 -9.40 -5.14
C ALA A 21 -4.14 -8.79 -4.27
N THR A 22 -3.97 -7.55 -3.81
CA THR A 22 -4.97 -6.82 -3.02
C THR A 22 -6.20 -6.47 -3.87
N ALA A 23 -5.99 -5.98 -5.09
CA ALA A 23 -7.06 -5.69 -6.02
C ALA A 23 -7.88 -6.95 -6.35
N GLU A 24 -7.20 -8.05 -6.68
CA GLU A 24 -7.83 -9.35 -6.95
C GLU A 24 -8.59 -9.86 -5.73
N ARG A 25 -8.03 -9.72 -4.53
CA ARG A 25 -8.69 -10.11 -3.29
C ARG A 25 -9.98 -9.33 -3.06
N PHE A 26 -9.97 -8.01 -3.18
CA PHE A 26 -11.18 -7.19 -3.05
C PHE A 26 -12.22 -7.54 -4.12
N GLY A 27 -11.80 -7.72 -5.38
CA GLY A 27 -12.69 -8.14 -6.45
C GLY A 27 -13.38 -9.47 -6.18
N SER A 28 -12.64 -10.46 -5.66
CA SER A 28 -13.20 -11.78 -5.30
C SER A 28 -14.18 -11.73 -4.12
N GLU A 29 -14.14 -10.66 -3.33
CA GLU A 29 -15.01 -10.42 -2.18
C GLU A 29 -16.14 -9.40 -2.48
N GLY A 30 -16.44 -9.16 -3.77
CA GLY A 30 -17.61 -8.40 -4.22
C GLY A 30 -17.38 -6.91 -4.45
N ALA A 31 -16.19 -6.38 -4.20
CA ALA A 31 -15.88 -4.97 -4.42
C ALA A 31 -15.95 -4.57 -5.90
N VAL A 32 -16.22 -3.28 -6.14
CA VAL A 32 -15.92 -2.59 -7.39
C VAL A 32 -14.53 -1.97 -7.25
N VAL A 33 -13.54 -2.50 -7.96
CA VAL A 33 -12.14 -2.15 -7.74
C VAL A 33 -11.65 -1.15 -8.78
N ALA A 34 -11.10 -0.01 -8.30
CA ALA A 34 -10.31 0.91 -9.10
C ALA A 34 -8.82 0.53 -8.98
N CYS A 35 -8.25 -0.02 -10.06
CA CYS A 35 -6.85 -0.41 -10.15
C CYS A 35 -6.01 0.76 -10.68
N LEU A 36 -5.18 1.37 -9.85
CA LEU A 36 -4.33 2.51 -10.21
C LEU A 36 -2.85 2.11 -10.23
N ASP A 37 -2.17 2.45 -11.30
CA ASP A 37 -0.71 2.24 -11.41
C ASP A 37 -0.10 3.26 -12.39
N VAL A 38 1.16 3.59 -12.19
CA VAL A 38 1.94 4.36 -13.18
C VAL A 38 2.20 3.56 -14.47
N ASN A 39 2.21 2.23 -14.37
CA ASN A 39 2.18 1.33 -15.51
C ASN A 39 0.71 0.95 -15.80
N GLU A 40 0.07 1.71 -16.67
CA GLU A 40 -1.34 1.52 -17.02
C GLU A 40 -1.63 0.11 -17.54
N HIS A 41 -0.77 -0.43 -18.40
CA HIS A 41 -0.96 -1.77 -18.93
C HIS A 41 -0.93 -2.85 -17.83
N ALA A 42 -0.08 -2.71 -16.82
CA ALA A 42 -0.05 -3.64 -15.68
C ALA A 42 -1.33 -3.55 -14.84
N ALA A 43 -1.89 -2.33 -14.64
CA ALA A 43 -3.17 -2.13 -13.99
C ALA A 43 -4.34 -2.72 -14.80
N GLU A 44 -4.31 -2.56 -16.14
CA GLU A 44 -5.27 -3.15 -17.07
C GLU A 44 -5.29 -4.68 -16.95
N VAL A 45 -4.12 -5.32 -16.95
CA VAL A 45 -4.00 -6.78 -16.79
C VAL A 45 -4.61 -7.25 -15.47
N THR A 46 -4.38 -6.53 -14.38
CA THR A 46 -4.96 -6.86 -13.07
C THR A 46 -6.48 -6.69 -13.07
N ALA A 47 -7.00 -5.58 -13.59
CA ALA A 47 -8.44 -5.37 -13.74
C ALA A 47 -9.08 -6.43 -14.63
N GLY A 48 -8.41 -6.81 -15.73
CA GLY A 48 -8.85 -7.88 -16.62
C GLY A 48 -8.96 -9.24 -15.94
N ARG A 49 -8.02 -9.57 -15.02
CA ARG A 49 -8.09 -10.81 -14.21
C ARG A 49 -9.28 -10.80 -13.27
N ILE A 50 -9.57 -9.67 -12.63
CA ILE A 50 -10.75 -9.53 -11.76
C ILE A 50 -12.04 -9.72 -12.57
N VAL A 51 -12.17 -9.06 -13.71
CA VAL A 51 -13.34 -9.19 -14.59
C VAL A 51 -13.48 -10.60 -15.14
N GLY A 52 -12.39 -11.23 -15.56
CA GLY A 52 -12.37 -12.63 -16.01
C GLY A 52 -12.82 -13.62 -14.93
N ALA A 53 -12.58 -13.30 -13.66
CA ALA A 53 -13.08 -14.04 -12.50
C ALA A 53 -14.52 -13.64 -12.08
N LYS A 54 -15.24 -12.90 -12.93
CA LYS A 54 -16.63 -12.38 -12.69
C LYS A 54 -16.73 -11.32 -11.58
N GLY A 55 -15.61 -10.70 -11.20
CA GLY A 55 -15.60 -9.51 -10.35
C GLY A 55 -15.81 -8.23 -11.18
N ARG A 56 -15.74 -7.09 -10.51
CA ARG A 56 -15.93 -5.76 -11.11
C ARG A 56 -14.68 -4.92 -10.88
N ALA A 57 -14.02 -4.49 -11.96
CA ALA A 57 -12.84 -3.63 -11.85
C ALA A 57 -12.70 -2.76 -13.10
N ARG A 58 -12.04 -1.61 -12.92
CA ARG A 58 -11.51 -0.75 -13.99
C ARG A 58 -10.10 -0.31 -13.63
N HIS A 59 -9.34 0.13 -14.61
CA HIS A 59 -7.97 0.60 -14.44
C HIS A 59 -7.82 2.05 -14.87
N TRP A 60 -6.80 2.72 -14.31
CA TRP A 60 -6.37 4.06 -14.72
C TRP A 60 -4.85 4.17 -14.57
N HIS A 61 -4.24 4.91 -15.50
CA HIS A 61 -2.91 5.44 -15.28
C HIS A 61 -2.94 6.48 -14.16
N LEU A 62 -2.08 6.34 -13.15
CA LEU A 62 -1.92 7.35 -12.10
C LEU A 62 -0.51 7.34 -11.52
N ASP A 63 0.21 8.47 -11.64
CA ASP A 63 1.40 8.74 -10.85
C ASP A 63 0.97 9.42 -9.54
N VAL A 64 1.14 8.74 -8.41
CA VAL A 64 0.77 9.24 -7.08
C VAL A 64 1.55 10.49 -6.67
N THR A 65 2.64 10.83 -7.37
CA THR A 65 3.46 12.03 -7.11
C THR A 65 2.92 13.29 -7.81
N ASP A 66 1.99 13.15 -8.74
CA ASP A 66 1.28 14.28 -9.35
C ASP A 66 -0.04 14.54 -8.58
N ALA A 67 -0.01 15.53 -7.70
CA ALA A 67 -1.16 15.84 -6.83
C ALA A 67 -2.41 16.28 -7.63
N ASN A 68 -2.24 16.91 -8.79
CA ASN A 68 -3.39 17.30 -9.63
C ASN A 68 -4.00 16.07 -10.31
N ALA A 69 -3.15 15.19 -10.87
CA ALA A 69 -3.61 13.93 -11.45
C ALA A 69 -4.31 13.05 -10.40
N VAL A 70 -3.86 13.07 -9.16
CA VAL A 70 -4.50 12.35 -8.03
C VAL A 70 -5.89 12.91 -7.76
N ASP A 71 -6.06 14.22 -7.67
CA ASP A 71 -7.36 14.86 -7.41
C ASP A 71 -8.34 14.57 -8.56
N ASP A 72 -7.93 14.74 -9.80
CA ASP A 72 -8.74 14.48 -11.00
C ASP A 72 -9.08 12.99 -11.13
N GLY A 73 -8.12 12.10 -10.86
CA GLY A 73 -8.30 10.66 -10.91
C GLY A 73 -9.32 10.16 -9.88
N VAL A 74 -9.25 10.63 -8.64
CA VAL A 74 -10.23 10.26 -7.60
C VAL A 74 -11.61 10.79 -7.93
N ALA A 75 -11.73 12.02 -8.46
CA ALA A 75 -13.00 12.57 -8.92
C ALA A 75 -13.61 11.74 -10.07
N THR A 76 -12.79 11.33 -11.03
CA THR A 76 -13.21 10.45 -12.14
C THR A 76 -13.70 9.10 -11.64
N ILE A 77 -12.97 8.46 -10.71
CA ILE A 77 -13.36 7.19 -10.10
C ILE A 77 -14.71 7.33 -9.39
N ALA A 78 -14.90 8.41 -8.62
CA ALA A 78 -16.15 8.65 -7.92
C ALA A 78 -17.33 8.85 -8.86
N ALA A 79 -17.13 9.51 -9.99
CA ALA A 79 -18.15 9.70 -11.02
C ALA A 79 -18.51 8.40 -11.76
N GLU A 80 -17.53 7.54 -12.03
CA GLU A 80 -17.72 6.36 -12.90
C GLU A 80 -18.07 5.09 -12.14
N LEU A 81 -17.51 4.90 -10.93
CA LEU A 81 -17.71 3.69 -10.12
C LEU A 81 -18.58 3.93 -8.89
N GLY A 82 -18.80 5.18 -8.54
CA GLY A 82 -19.44 5.56 -7.28
C GLY A 82 -18.44 5.93 -6.19
N ARG A 83 -18.94 6.30 -5.04
CA ARG A 83 -18.17 6.83 -3.91
C ARG A 83 -17.15 5.82 -3.36
N PRO A 84 -15.84 6.14 -3.37
CA PRO A 84 -14.82 5.35 -2.67
C PRO A 84 -15.15 5.17 -1.18
N SER A 85 -15.13 3.93 -0.71
CA SER A 85 -15.32 3.58 0.70
C SER A 85 -14.09 2.93 1.33
N VAL A 86 -13.12 2.50 0.50
CA VAL A 86 -11.84 1.97 0.94
C VAL A 86 -10.73 2.53 0.06
N LEU A 87 -9.64 2.97 0.67
CA LEU A 87 -8.38 3.28 0.00
C LEU A 87 -7.30 2.32 0.51
N ALA A 88 -6.66 1.59 -0.40
CA ALA A 88 -5.46 0.80 -0.15
C ALA A 88 -4.25 1.50 -0.80
N ASN A 89 -3.44 2.20 0.01
CA ASN A 89 -2.21 2.85 -0.43
C ASN A 89 -1.07 1.85 -0.48
N ILE A 90 -0.79 1.29 -1.67
CA ILE A 90 0.20 0.23 -1.85
C ILE A 90 1.37 0.65 -2.74
N ALA A 91 1.18 1.64 -3.62
CA ALA A 91 2.24 2.16 -4.48
C ALA A 91 3.51 2.48 -3.67
N GLY A 92 4.65 2.05 -4.17
CA GLY A 92 5.92 2.28 -3.51
C GLY A 92 7.09 1.76 -4.30
N ILE A 93 8.25 2.36 -4.02
CA ILE A 93 9.56 2.00 -4.59
C ILE A 93 10.58 1.87 -3.46
N GLY A 94 11.66 1.15 -3.73
CA GLY A 94 12.77 1.03 -2.79
C GLY A 94 14.06 0.67 -3.50
N LYS A 95 15.18 1.02 -2.86
CA LYS A 95 16.51 0.69 -3.35
C LYS A 95 17.49 0.73 -2.18
N PHE A 96 18.37 -0.26 -2.11
CA PHE A 96 19.49 -0.23 -1.17
C PHE A 96 20.62 0.66 -1.71
N ALA A 97 21.16 1.49 -0.85
CA ALA A 97 22.33 2.33 -1.13
C ALA A 97 23.11 2.58 0.17
N ARG A 98 24.44 2.75 0.07
CA ARG A 98 25.23 3.29 1.17
C ARG A 98 24.78 4.72 1.43
N SER A 99 24.60 5.09 2.69
CA SER A 99 24.08 6.43 3.02
C SER A 99 25.00 7.57 2.52
N GLU A 100 26.32 7.33 2.49
CA GLU A 100 27.31 8.29 1.98
C GLU A 100 27.35 8.40 0.45
N GLU A 101 26.76 7.42 -0.25
CA GLU A 101 26.74 7.36 -1.72
C GLU A 101 25.36 7.65 -2.31
N GLN A 102 24.30 7.62 -1.48
CA GLN A 102 22.93 7.81 -1.95
C GLN A 102 22.67 9.26 -2.40
N PRO A 103 22.34 9.50 -3.69
CA PRO A 103 21.96 10.84 -4.14
C PRO A 103 20.73 11.36 -3.40
N VAL A 104 20.74 12.63 -3.00
CA VAL A 104 19.62 13.28 -2.30
C VAL A 104 18.35 13.24 -3.16
N GLU A 105 18.47 13.32 -4.47
CA GLU A 105 17.36 13.21 -5.43
C GLU A 105 16.72 11.84 -5.40
N GLU A 106 17.51 10.77 -5.27
CA GLU A 106 16.96 9.40 -5.12
C GLU A 106 16.25 9.26 -3.76
N PHE A 107 16.83 9.81 -2.70
CA PHE A 107 16.19 9.87 -1.38
C PHE A 107 14.83 10.58 -1.47
N ARG A 108 14.78 11.77 -2.09
CA ARG A 108 13.54 12.53 -2.32
C ARG A 108 12.52 11.72 -3.12
N ARG A 109 12.94 11.09 -4.22
CA ARG A 109 12.02 10.28 -5.04
C ARG A 109 11.36 9.15 -4.27
N ILE A 110 12.09 8.48 -3.37
CA ILE A 110 11.54 7.43 -2.51
C ILE A 110 10.51 8.01 -1.53
N LEU A 111 10.79 9.16 -0.92
CA LEU A 111 9.82 9.83 -0.05
C LEU A 111 8.59 10.31 -0.83
N GLU A 112 8.81 10.87 -2.01
CA GLU A 112 7.75 11.40 -2.87
C GLU A 112 6.72 10.32 -3.21
N VAL A 113 7.19 9.17 -3.68
CA VAL A 113 6.28 8.07 -4.02
C VAL A 113 5.64 7.45 -2.78
N ASN A 114 6.47 7.05 -1.79
CA ASN A 114 6.02 6.19 -0.71
C ASN A 114 5.22 6.92 0.37
N LEU A 115 5.54 8.18 0.64
CA LEU A 115 4.97 8.95 1.74
C LEU A 115 4.05 10.07 1.24
N ILE A 116 4.58 10.95 0.37
CA ILE A 116 3.82 12.10 -0.12
C ILE A 116 2.68 11.63 -1.04
N GLY A 117 2.94 10.67 -1.92
CA GLY A 117 1.91 10.05 -2.76
C GLY A 117 0.81 9.36 -1.96
N ALA A 118 1.16 8.63 -0.89
CA ALA A 118 0.17 8.03 0.01
C ALA A 118 -0.67 9.10 0.74
N PHE A 119 -0.07 10.23 1.12
CA PHE A 119 -0.78 11.36 1.69
C PHE A 119 -1.70 12.02 0.65
N ALA A 120 -1.22 12.29 -0.57
CA ALA A 120 -2.01 12.89 -1.64
C ALA A 120 -3.26 12.05 -1.94
N MET A 121 -3.11 10.74 -2.12
CA MET A 121 -4.23 9.82 -2.32
C MET A 121 -5.20 9.81 -1.14
N SER A 122 -4.66 9.80 0.09
CA SER A 122 -5.50 9.86 1.29
C SER A 122 -6.32 11.15 1.33
N ARG A 123 -5.68 12.30 1.10
CA ARG A 123 -6.32 13.62 1.06
C ARG A 123 -7.45 13.68 0.01
N ALA A 124 -7.19 13.21 -1.21
CA ALA A 124 -8.17 13.22 -2.28
C ALA A 124 -9.37 12.29 -1.99
N CYS A 125 -9.13 11.11 -1.40
CA CYS A 125 -10.19 10.16 -1.05
C CYS A 125 -10.99 10.55 0.20
N LEU A 126 -10.42 11.34 1.12
CA LEU A 126 -11.04 11.66 2.43
C LEU A 126 -12.46 12.21 2.35
N PRO A 127 -12.82 13.14 1.44
CA PRO A 127 -14.21 13.61 1.34
C PRO A 127 -15.20 12.46 1.14
N HIS A 128 -14.87 11.52 0.28
CA HIS A 128 -15.69 10.34 0.00
C HIS A 128 -15.72 9.35 1.16
N LEU A 129 -14.56 9.11 1.77
CA LEU A 129 -14.41 8.19 2.91
C LEU A 129 -15.17 8.68 4.15
N LEU A 130 -15.21 9.98 4.38
CA LEU A 130 -15.98 10.58 5.48
C LEU A 130 -17.47 10.36 5.33
N GLU A 131 -18.01 10.55 4.13
CA GLU A 131 -19.42 10.29 3.86
C GLU A 131 -19.76 8.79 3.90
N ALA A 132 -18.84 7.91 3.45
CA ALA A 132 -19.02 6.46 3.47
C ALA A 132 -18.75 5.84 4.85
N LYS A 133 -18.20 6.58 5.82
CA LYS A 133 -17.61 6.05 7.06
C LYS A 133 -16.61 4.92 6.76
N GLY A 134 -15.77 5.17 5.78
CA GLY A 134 -14.89 4.18 5.16
C GLY A 134 -13.57 3.99 5.90
N CYS A 135 -12.56 3.52 5.18
CA CYS A 135 -11.24 3.32 5.77
C CYS A 135 -10.09 3.49 4.79
N ILE A 136 -8.90 3.72 5.36
CA ILE A 136 -7.61 3.72 4.67
C ILE A 136 -6.76 2.59 5.24
N VAL A 137 -6.16 1.79 4.36
CA VAL A 137 -5.12 0.83 4.72
C VAL A 137 -3.85 1.17 3.96
N ASN A 138 -2.82 1.58 4.70
CA ASN A 138 -1.52 1.94 4.15
C ASN A 138 -0.57 0.73 4.15
N ILE A 139 0.35 0.67 3.20
CA ILE A 139 1.49 -0.24 3.27
C ILE A 139 2.70 0.49 3.86
N SER A 140 3.02 0.16 5.11
CA SER A 140 4.30 0.44 5.74
C SER A 140 5.32 -0.65 5.36
N SER A 141 6.15 -1.07 6.28
CA SER A 141 7.14 -2.15 6.14
C SER A 141 7.72 -2.45 7.54
N SER A 142 8.37 -3.59 7.72
CA SER A 142 9.30 -3.80 8.83
C SER A 142 10.37 -2.69 8.88
N ALA A 143 10.77 -2.14 7.73
CA ALA A 143 11.63 -0.94 7.63
C ALA A 143 11.03 0.33 8.23
N GLY A 144 9.71 0.39 8.42
CA GLY A 144 9.01 1.48 9.11
C GLY A 144 8.87 1.26 10.63
N ILE A 145 9.38 0.14 11.14
CA ILE A 145 9.35 -0.26 12.56
C ILE A 145 10.75 -0.24 13.15
N PHE A 146 11.75 -0.74 12.42
CA PHE A 146 13.15 -0.74 12.87
C PHE A 146 14.10 -0.32 11.73
N GLY A 147 15.32 0.12 12.10
CA GLY A 147 16.33 0.54 11.14
C GLY A 147 16.96 -0.65 10.41
N GLN A 148 17.05 -0.56 9.10
CA GLN A 148 17.67 -1.54 8.23
C GLN A 148 18.92 -0.96 7.56
N PRO A 149 20.02 -1.71 7.46
CA PRO A 149 21.23 -1.24 6.79
C PRO A 149 20.95 -0.95 5.30
N TYR A 150 21.66 0.03 4.77
CA TYR A 150 21.58 0.45 3.35
C TYR A 150 20.19 0.93 2.89
N ASN A 151 19.27 1.23 3.81
CA ASN A 151 17.85 1.46 3.51
C ASN A 151 17.33 2.77 4.10
N ALA A 152 18.19 3.79 4.26
CA ALA A 152 17.86 5.02 4.98
C ALA A 152 16.62 5.74 4.40
N ALA A 153 16.55 5.92 3.07
CA ALA A 153 15.43 6.59 2.42
C ALA A 153 14.11 5.80 2.57
N TYR A 154 14.19 4.48 2.40
CA TYR A 154 13.01 3.62 2.50
C TYR A 154 12.52 3.54 3.96
N CYS A 155 13.43 3.37 4.94
CA CYS A 155 13.10 3.43 6.36
C CYS A 155 12.43 4.75 6.74
N ALA A 156 12.99 5.89 6.28
CA ALA A 156 12.41 7.21 6.51
C ALA A 156 10.99 7.31 5.92
N SER A 157 10.79 6.84 4.68
CA SER A 157 9.49 6.88 4.02
C SER A 157 8.45 6.01 4.74
N LYS A 158 8.80 4.76 5.09
CA LYS A 158 7.86 3.81 5.73
C LYS A 158 7.64 4.11 7.22
N GLY A 159 8.63 4.68 7.91
CA GLY A 159 8.47 5.26 9.25
C GLY A 159 7.51 6.46 9.22
N GLY A 160 7.64 7.33 8.20
CA GLY A 160 6.71 8.42 7.95
C GLY A 160 5.28 7.93 7.72
N VAL A 161 5.08 6.90 6.88
CA VAL A 161 3.76 6.28 6.66
C VAL A 161 3.18 5.71 7.95
N SER A 162 4.01 5.08 8.80
CA SER A 162 3.56 4.54 10.08
C SER A 162 3.03 5.62 11.02
N LEU A 163 3.76 6.73 11.17
CA LEU A 163 3.32 7.84 12.02
C LEU A 163 2.17 8.64 11.39
N MET A 164 2.17 8.85 10.08
CA MET A 164 1.05 9.45 9.35
C MET A 164 -0.24 8.65 9.57
N THR A 165 -0.17 7.32 9.50
CA THR A 165 -1.31 6.43 9.78
C THR A 165 -1.90 6.68 11.17
N ARG A 166 -1.06 6.76 12.20
CA ARG A 166 -1.51 7.02 13.58
C ARG A 166 -2.11 8.42 13.73
N SER A 167 -1.48 9.42 13.15
CA SER A 167 -1.97 10.81 13.18
C SER A 167 -3.35 10.91 12.56
N MET A 168 -3.53 10.40 11.34
CA MET A 168 -4.81 10.42 10.64
C MET A 168 -5.87 9.57 11.37
N ALA A 169 -5.48 8.45 11.97
CA ALA A 169 -6.40 7.63 12.74
C ALA A 169 -7.01 8.42 13.92
N VAL A 170 -6.19 9.14 14.68
CA VAL A 170 -6.66 9.99 15.80
C VAL A 170 -7.53 11.14 15.30
N GLU A 171 -7.16 11.76 14.18
CA GLU A 171 -7.89 12.90 13.61
C GLU A 171 -9.29 12.50 13.10
N PHE A 172 -9.43 11.33 12.49
CA PHE A 172 -10.64 10.94 11.77
C PHE A 172 -11.52 9.90 12.49
N ASN A 173 -11.08 9.30 13.61
CA ASN A 173 -11.85 8.25 14.30
C ASN A 173 -13.24 8.73 14.75
N THR A 174 -13.35 9.94 15.30
CA THR A 174 -14.63 10.53 15.74
C THR A 174 -15.53 10.93 14.57
N ARG A 175 -14.96 10.97 13.36
CA ARG A 175 -15.65 11.26 12.09
C ARG A 175 -16.01 9.99 11.32
N GLY A 176 -15.73 8.82 11.89
CA GLY A 176 -16.11 7.50 11.38
C GLY A 176 -15.17 6.91 10.33
N VAL A 177 -13.98 7.48 10.09
CA VAL A 177 -12.97 6.90 9.19
C VAL A 177 -11.88 6.20 9.99
N ARG A 178 -11.60 4.94 9.66
CA ARG A 178 -10.50 4.17 10.23
C ARG A 178 -9.26 4.27 9.35
N VAL A 179 -8.09 4.37 9.97
CA VAL A 179 -6.81 4.41 9.24
C VAL A 179 -5.83 3.44 9.91
N ASN A 180 -5.39 2.44 9.17
CA ASN A 180 -4.46 1.42 9.65
C ASN A 180 -3.32 1.21 8.66
N ALA A 181 -2.25 0.55 9.08
CA ALA A 181 -1.20 0.12 8.18
C ALA A 181 -0.84 -1.36 8.38
N VAL A 182 -0.41 -2.00 7.31
CA VAL A 182 0.25 -3.30 7.32
C VAL A 182 1.74 -3.08 7.13
N ALA A 183 2.57 -3.79 7.89
CA ALA A 183 4.02 -3.70 7.85
C ALA A 183 4.65 -5.06 7.46
N PRO A 184 4.75 -5.35 6.15
CA PRO A 184 5.38 -6.59 5.69
C PRO A 184 6.90 -6.57 5.90
N ALA A 185 7.50 -7.76 6.08
CA ALA A 185 8.93 -8.00 5.85
C ALA A 185 9.17 -8.46 4.40
N GLY A 186 10.04 -9.43 4.19
CA GLY A 186 10.34 -9.97 2.86
C GLY A 186 9.13 -10.64 2.22
N ILE A 187 8.59 -10.04 1.17
CA ILE A 187 7.50 -10.60 0.35
C ILE A 187 8.00 -10.81 -1.07
N ASP A 188 7.71 -11.96 -1.68
CA ASP A 188 8.12 -12.26 -3.06
C ASP A 188 7.35 -11.38 -4.06
N THR A 189 7.97 -10.27 -4.43
CA THR A 189 7.42 -9.21 -5.29
C THR A 189 8.50 -8.61 -6.18
N PRO A 190 8.16 -7.93 -7.28
CA PRO A 190 9.14 -7.23 -8.09
C PRO A 190 10.01 -6.26 -7.29
N ILE A 191 9.43 -5.45 -6.41
CA ILE A 191 10.18 -4.47 -5.59
C ILE A 191 11.30 -5.12 -4.79
N THR A 192 11.08 -6.33 -4.25
CA THR A 192 12.10 -7.03 -3.47
C THR A 192 13.29 -7.46 -4.32
N LYS A 193 13.05 -7.75 -5.61
CA LYS A 193 14.12 -8.06 -6.58
C LYS A 193 14.89 -6.79 -6.99
N ASP A 194 14.19 -5.65 -7.05
CA ASP A 194 14.78 -4.35 -7.42
C ASP A 194 15.68 -3.76 -6.33
N PHE A 195 15.50 -4.16 -5.06
CA PHE A 195 16.39 -3.71 -3.97
C PHE A 195 17.86 -4.09 -4.23
N GLY A 196 18.11 -5.27 -4.77
CA GLY A 196 19.47 -5.78 -5.02
C GLY A 196 20.31 -5.97 -3.74
N PHE A 197 21.61 -6.07 -3.92
CA PHE A 197 22.61 -6.05 -2.84
C PHE A 197 23.59 -4.92 -3.10
N VAL A 198 24.06 -4.27 -2.02
CA VAL A 198 25.09 -3.24 -2.12
C VAL A 198 26.44 -3.90 -2.35
N GLU A 199 27.17 -3.49 -3.36
CA GLU A 199 28.52 -4.02 -3.68
C GLU A 199 29.44 -3.92 -2.47
N GLY A 200 30.18 -5.00 -2.18
CA GLY A 200 31.09 -5.07 -1.03
C GLY A 200 30.41 -5.16 0.34
N SER A 201 29.07 -5.26 0.41
CA SER A 201 28.37 -5.53 1.66
C SER A 201 28.50 -7.00 2.07
N HIS A 202 28.41 -7.25 3.40
CA HIS A 202 28.47 -8.61 3.91
C HIS A 202 27.07 -9.20 4.10
N PRO A 203 26.76 -10.43 3.68
CA PRO A 203 25.43 -11.04 3.83
C PRO A 203 24.85 -11.00 5.25
N ARG A 204 25.69 -11.05 6.28
CA ARG A 204 25.26 -10.94 7.69
C ARG A 204 24.56 -9.61 8.01
N GLU A 205 24.85 -8.54 7.28
CA GLU A 205 24.23 -7.22 7.49
C GLU A 205 22.74 -7.24 7.14
N TYR A 206 22.35 -8.13 6.21
CA TYR A 206 20.95 -8.30 5.80
C TYR A 206 20.17 -9.31 6.66
N MET A 207 20.84 -10.08 7.53
CA MET A 207 20.18 -11.13 8.32
C MET A 207 19.05 -10.60 9.21
N LYS A 208 19.19 -9.36 9.75
CA LYS A 208 18.13 -8.74 10.56
C LYS A 208 16.85 -8.41 9.80
N MET A 209 16.90 -8.40 8.46
CA MET A 209 15.76 -8.12 7.61
C MET A 209 15.10 -9.40 7.08
N MET A 210 15.76 -10.53 7.24
CA MET A 210 15.30 -11.82 6.74
C MET A 210 14.43 -12.53 7.78
N SER A 211 13.42 -13.24 7.29
CA SER A 211 12.65 -14.14 8.14
C SER A 211 13.57 -15.15 8.84
N PRO A 212 13.34 -15.45 10.14
CA PRO A 212 14.10 -16.49 10.85
C PRO A 212 14.07 -17.86 10.17
N THR A 213 13.05 -18.15 9.36
CA THR A 213 12.96 -19.40 8.58
C THR A 213 13.64 -19.31 7.22
N GLY A 214 14.07 -18.10 6.80
CA GLY A 214 14.61 -17.86 5.45
C GLY A 214 13.54 -17.80 4.35
N GLU A 215 12.28 -18.00 4.68
CA GLU A 215 11.18 -17.98 3.72
C GLU A 215 10.64 -16.56 3.53
N MET A 216 10.20 -16.28 2.31
CA MET A 216 9.49 -15.03 1.99
C MET A 216 7.98 -15.25 2.08
N GLY A 217 7.25 -14.24 2.55
CA GLY A 217 5.80 -14.22 2.47
C GLY A 217 5.31 -14.04 1.02
N THR A 218 4.03 -14.32 0.80
CA THR A 218 3.39 -14.11 -0.51
C THR A 218 2.55 -12.82 -0.53
N PRO A 219 2.36 -12.17 -1.69
CA PRO A 219 1.44 -11.05 -1.84
C PRO A 219 0.03 -11.35 -1.34
N ALA A 220 -0.46 -12.59 -1.53
CA ALA A 220 -1.79 -13.00 -1.08
C ALA A 220 -1.95 -12.99 0.45
N MET A 221 -0.90 -13.30 1.21
CA MET A 221 -0.93 -13.19 2.68
C MET A 221 -1.15 -11.74 3.11
N VAL A 222 -0.43 -10.80 2.49
CA VAL A 222 -0.56 -9.37 2.78
C VAL A 222 -1.93 -8.85 2.36
N ALA A 223 -2.42 -9.22 1.17
CA ALA A 223 -3.73 -8.86 0.66
C ALA A 223 -4.86 -9.33 1.59
N SER A 224 -4.72 -10.52 2.20
CA SER A 224 -5.69 -11.05 3.16
C SER A 224 -5.81 -10.18 4.42
N LEU A 225 -4.67 -9.71 4.95
CA LEU A 225 -4.65 -8.81 6.11
C LEU A 225 -5.19 -7.42 5.77
N ILE A 226 -4.85 -6.89 4.57
CA ILE A 226 -5.41 -5.61 4.08
C ILE A 226 -6.94 -5.71 3.99
N ALA A 227 -7.47 -6.78 3.37
CA ALA A 227 -8.90 -6.97 3.25
C ALA A 227 -9.57 -7.12 4.63
N TYR A 228 -8.96 -7.82 5.59
CA TYR A 228 -9.47 -7.89 6.97
C TYR A 228 -9.53 -6.49 7.61
N LEU A 229 -8.45 -5.72 7.58
CA LEU A 229 -8.42 -4.38 8.17
C LEU A 229 -9.38 -3.39 7.49
N ALA A 230 -9.69 -3.60 6.21
CA ALA A 230 -10.66 -2.81 5.47
C ALA A 230 -12.11 -3.20 5.74
N SER A 231 -12.37 -4.40 6.25
CA SER A 231 -13.71 -4.93 6.49
C SER A 231 -14.36 -4.39 7.77
N ASP A 232 -15.65 -4.65 7.92
CA ASP A 232 -16.41 -4.31 9.12
C ASP A 232 -16.03 -5.20 10.32
N GLU A 233 -15.41 -6.37 10.08
CA GLU A 233 -14.85 -7.22 11.13
C GLU A 233 -13.74 -6.49 11.92
N ALA A 234 -13.05 -5.52 11.31
CA ALA A 234 -12.04 -4.67 11.94
C ALA A 234 -12.59 -3.31 12.42
N SER A 235 -13.91 -3.20 12.66
CA SER A 235 -14.57 -1.93 13.01
C SER A 235 -14.01 -1.25 14.27
N TYR A 236 -13.41 -2.00 15.19
CA TYR A 236 -12.79 -1.49 16.42
C TYR A 236 -11.26 -1.31 16.32
N ILE A 237 -10.71 -1.43 15.10
CA ILE A 237 -9.26 -1.33 14.86
C ILE A 237 -8.98 -0.06 14.05
N THR A 238 -8.26 0.90 14.66
CA THR A 238 -7.74 2.09 13.99
C THR A 238 -6.42 2.54 14.63
N GLY A 239 -5.51 3.13 13.86
CA GLY A 239 -4.21 3.62 14.31
C GLY A 239 -3.17 2.51 14.53
N THR A 240 -3.45 1.28 14.14
CA THR A 240 -2.50 0.17 14.30
C THR A 240 -1.56 0.05 13.09
N ILE A 241 -0.34 -0.40 13.39
CA ILE A 241 0.64 -0.84 12.39
C ILE A 241 0.81 -2.34 12.63
N VAL A 242 0.24 -3.16 11.77
CA VAL A 242 0.22 -4.61 11.95
C VAL A 242 1.39 -5.26 11.21
N PRO A 243 2.40 -5.82 11.90
CA PRO A 243 3.45 -6.58 11.24
C PRO A 243 2.88 -7.86 10.59
N ILE A 244 3.41 -8.18 9.41
CA ILE A 244 3.25 -9.48 8.75
C ILE A 244 4.64 -9.90 8.26
N ASP A 245 5.44 -10.47 9.15
CA ASP A 245 6.88 -10.49 9.02
C ASP A 245 7.56 -11.75 9.60
N MET A 246 6.80 -12.76 9.99
CA MET A 246 7.32 -14.01 10.59
C MET A 246 8.22 -13.74 11.82
N GLY A 247 7.92 -12.70 12.60
CA GLY A 247 8.66 -12.37 13.81
C GLY A 247 9.95 -11.55 13.59
N VAL A 248 10.19 -11.00 12.41
CA VAL A 248 11.37 -10.14 12.13
C VAL A 248 11.43 -8.92 13.04
N THR A 249 10.28 -8.38 13.46
CA THR A 249 10.19 -7.20 14.33
C THR A 249 9.85 -7.53 15.78
N ALA A 250 9.80 -8.81 16.16
CA ALA A 250 9.48 -9.24 17.53
C ALA A 250 10.65 -9.09 18.51
#